data_3b78aba5805d61e44f26d67c8b88a35e
#
_entry.id   3b78aba5805d61e44f26d67c8b88a35e
#
_cell.length_a   1.000
_cell.length_b   1.000
_cell.length_c   1.000
_cell.angle_alpha   90.00
_cell.angle_beta   90.00
_cell.angle_gamma   90.00
#
_symmetry.space_group_name_H-M   'P 1'
#
loop_
_entity.id
_entity.type
_entity.pdbx_description
1 polymer ?
#
loop_
_entity_poly.entity_id
_entity_poly.type
_entity_poly.pdbx_seq_one_letter_code
_entity_poly.pdbx_strand_id
1 'polypeptide(L)'
;MTDDYAAIITRVVPSTRPLPGPLAGRTLLVKDLIDVVGVRTTYGSRIYADHVPTRTAPAVQRLLDAGAVLVGKANLPEFAWNVTGQNPWYGTAVNPLHPGRTTGGSSSGNAAALAADLCDLGLGTDTGCSIRLPSACCGTVGLKPSWGSVSIEGVFPLVPTLDTVGPMARSVADVALMWSVLTDKPAPAPRLAGRTVGLLTRPPTVGDGSAPPESLAAEEWIGSLEDLGARVVPATIPEPEANTWPLFFHEAARSHAATFPARADEYSDNVRTKLELAQKVDPGEVAAAYRALERWRRYEPDVDLYVSPCIGIDLPPEDCDELEVRVAFSAFLRPFNLLGWAGLAIGNLQLVAPRDEVVLAAGLALESG
;
A
#
# COMPACT_ATOMS: atom_id res chain seq x y z
N MET A 1 16.58 -4.08 25.54
CA MET A 1 15.56 -4.34 24.52
C MET A 1 15.91 -3.43 23.36
N THR A 2 16.27 -4.00 22.22
CA THR A 2 16.45 -3.18 21.00
C THR A 2 15.10 -2.60 20.68
N ASP A 3 15.01 -1.27 20.66
CA ASP A 3 13.81 -0.56 20.24
C ASP A 3 13.57 -0.90 18.74
N ASP A 4 12.55 -1.72 18.47
CA ASP A 4 12.20 -2.13 17.11
C ASP A 4 11.01 -1.32 16.59
N TYR A 5 10.72 -0.17 17.20
CA TYR A 5 9.63 0.73 16.84
C TYR A 5 8.26 0.03 16.80
N ALA A 6 8.08 -1.06 17.55
CA ALA A 6 6.91 -1.94 17.43
C ALA A 6 6.61 -2.38 15.98
N ALA A 7 7.63 -2.41 15.13
CA ALA A 7 7.49 -2.68 13.70
C ALA A 7 7.33 -4.18 13.37
N ILE A 8 7.65 -5.09 14.29
CA ILE A 8 7.72 -6.53 14.06
C ILE A 8 6.84 -7.29 15.06
N ILE A 9 5.84 -8.04 14.57
CA ILE A 9 4.98 -8.92 15.40
C ILE A 9 5.66 -10.28 15.67
N THR A 10 6.25 -10.88 14.65
CA THR A 10 6.91 -12.19 14.76
C THR A 10 8.31 -12.11 14.19
N ARG A 11 9.32 -12.37 15.02
CA ARG A 11 10.71 -12.45 14.54
C ARG A 11 11.00 -13.85 14.02
N VAL A 12 11.78 -13.91 12.95
CA VAL A 12 12.29 -15.17 12.37
C VAL A 12 13.81 -15.14 12.50
N VAL A 13 14.39 -16.22 13.02
CA VAL A 13 15.83 -16.40 12.99
C VAL A 13 16.25 -16.71 11.56
N PRO A 14 17.07 -15.87 10.93
CA PRO A 14 17.44 -16.05 9.54
C PRO A 14 18.16 -17.38 9.29
N SER A 15 17.93 -17.98 8.14
CA SER A 15 18.77 -19.09 7.65
C SER A 15 20.21 -18.60 7.55
N THR A 16 21.15 -19.43 8.00
CA THR A 16 22.58 -19.09 7.98
C THR A 16 23.20 -19.08 6.58
N ARG A 17 22.47 -19.54 5.57
CA ARG A 17 22.96 -19.62 4.17
C ARG A 17 21.89 -19.10 3.20
N PRO A 18 21.99 -17.85 2.75
CA PRO A 18 21.12 -17.32 1.72
C PRO A 18 21.25 -18.12 0.41
N LEU A 19 20.14 -18.26 -0.32
CA LEU A 19 20.20 -18.77 -1.70
C LEU A 19 20.90 -17.77 -2.62
N PRO A 20 21.58 -18.23 -3.68
CA PRO A 20 22.10 -17.32 -4.69
C PRO A 20 20.94 -16.68 -5.48
N GLY A 21 21.12 -15.45 -5.92
CA GLY A 21 20.11 -14.73 -6.71
C GLY A 21 20.26 -13.23 -6.63
N PRO A 22 19.41 -12.47 -7.33
CA PRO A 22 19.49 -11.01 -7.37
C PRO A 22 19.23 -10.34 -6.00
N LEU A 23 18.58 -11.04 -5.05
CA LEU A 23 18.32 -10.56 -3.69
C LEU A 23 19.18 -11.25 -2.63
N ALA A 24 20.27 -11.94 -3.05
CA ALA A 24 21.09 -12.76 -2.14
C ALA A 24 21.58 -11.99 -0.92
N GLY A 25 21.17 -12.47 0.27
CA GLY A 25 21.56 -11.91 1.56
C GLY A 25 20.80 -10.65 2.00
N ARG A 26 19.92 -10.10 1.14
CA ARG A 26 19.06 -8.96 1.54
C ARG A 26 18.00 -9.41 2.53
N THR A 27 17.88 -8.72 3.63
CA THR A 27 16.87 -9.01 4.67
C THR A 27 15.49 -8.58 4.22
N LEU A 28 14.49 -9.47 4.39
CA LEU A 28 13.10 -9.27 3.98
C LEU A 28 12.16 -9.30 5.19
N LEU A 29 11.37 -8.25 5.36
CA LEU A 29 10.28 -8.19 6.31
C LEU A 29 8.94 -8.29 5.57
N VAL A 30 8.15 -9.32 5.88
CA VAL A 30 6.87 -9.59 5.21
C VAL A 30 5.72 -9.12 6.09
N LYS A 31 4.81 -8.30 5.55
CA LYS A 31 3.61 -7.86 6.26
C LYS A 31 2.85 -9.04 6.85
N ASP A 32 2.41 -8.92 8.10
CA ASP A 32 1.74 -10.02 8.82
C ASP A 32 0.31 -10.33 8.31
N LEU A 33 -0.03 -9.86 7.14
CA LEU A 33 -1.22 -10.22 6.36
C LEU A 33 -0.95 -11.32 5.33
N ILE A 34 0.33 -11.64 5.07
CA ILE A 34 0.79 -12.51 3.98
C ILE A 34 1.36 -13.80 4.58
N ASP A 35 0.89 -14.94 4.15
CA ASP A 35 1.23 -16.25 4.69
C ASP A 35 2.67 -16.67 4.38
N VAL A 36 3.31 -17.24 5.40
CA VAL A 36 4.61 -17.91 5.27
C VAL A 36 4.54 -19.22 6.04
N VAL A 37 4.80 -20.33 5.36
CA VAL A 37 4.72 -21.67 5.95
C VAL A 37 5.56 -21.77 7.23
N GLY A 38 4.95 -22.29 8.31
CA GLY A 38 5.63 -22.51 9.60
C GLY A 38 5.92 -21.24 10.38
N VAL A 39 5.56 -20.05 9.89
CA VAL A 39 5.75 -18.78 10.60
C VAL A 39 4.41 -18.24 11.05
N ARG A 40 4.28 -17.96 12.34
CA ARG A 40 3.05 -17.37 12.91
C ARG A 40 2.66 -16.11 12.14
N THR A 41 1.40 -16.08 11.68
CA THR A 41 0.81 -14.99 10.88
C THR A 41 -0.55 -14.63 11.47
N THR A 42 -0.64 -13.47 12.11
CA THR A 42 -1.80 -13.11 12.95
C THR A 42 -2.85 -12.26 12.23
N TYR A 43 -2.53 -11.78 11.04
CA TYR A 43 -3.33 -10.78 10.31
C TYR A 43 -3.58 -9.50 11.13
N GLY A 44 -2.71 -9.23 12.12
CA GLY A 44 -2.84 -8.12 13.07
C GLY A 44 -3.98 -8.28 14.08
N SER A 45 -4.61 -9.45 14.19
CA SER A 45 -5.78 -9.71 15.02
C SER A 45 -5.52 -10.78 16.08
N ARG A 46 -6.11 -10.62 17.25
CA ARG A 46 -6.12 -11.68 18.27
C ARG A 46 -6.91 -12.92 17.84
N ILE A 47 -7.84 -12.79 16.89
CA ILE A 47 -8.61 -13.92 16.34
C ILE A 47 -7.69 -15.00 15.76
N TYR A 48 -6.56 -14.59 15.18
CA TYR A 48 -5.58 -15.46 14.55
C TYR A 48 -4.24 -15.47 15.30
N ALA A 49 -4.23 -15.18 16.61
CA ALA A 49 -2.99 -15.06 17.42
C ALA A 49 -2.05 -16.25 17.31
N ASP A 50 -2.59 -17.46 17.17
CA ASP A 50 -1.82 -18.73 17.11
C ASP A 50 -1.84 -19.35 15.71
N HIS A 51 -2.32 -18.61 14.69
CA HIS A 51 -2.40 -19.15 13.35
C HIS A 51 -1.00 -19.30 12.73
N VAL A 52 -0.74 -20.50 12.20
CA VAL A 52 0.49 -20.83 11.47
C VAL A 52 0.11 -21.38 10.10
N PRO A 53 0.41 -20.66 9.01
CA PRO A 53 0.11 -21.10 7.66
C PRO A 53 0.82 -22.40 7.28
N THR A 54 0.15 -23.22 6.46
CA THR A 54 0.70 -24.48 5.92
C THR A 54 1.32 -24.32 4.53
N ARG A 55 1.20 -23.13 3.93
CA ARG A 55 1.75 -22.78 2.61
C ARG A 55 2.32 -21.37 2.65
N THR A 56 3.35 -21.13 1.85
CA THR A 56 3.89 -19.79 1.63
C THR A 56 3.18 -19.13 0.45
N ALA A 57 2.82 -17.87 0.58
CA ALA A 57 2.29 -17.05 -0.51
C ALA A 57 3.27 -17.01 -1.69
N PRO A 58 2.81 -17.18 -2.94
CA PRO A 58 3.69 -17.20 -4.12
C PRO A 58 4.59 -15.97 -4.25
N ALA A 59 4.08 -14.77 -3.89
CA ALA A 59 4.87 -13.54 -3.90
C ALA A 59 6.06 -13.61 -2.93
N VAL A 60 5.87 -14.16 -1.73
CA VAL A 60 6.97 -14.38 -0.77
C VAL A 60 7.93 -15.43 -1.29
N GLN A 61 7.43 -16.56 -1.81
CA GLN A 61 8.26 -17.65 -2.29
C GLN A 61 9.23 -17.17 -3.39
N ARG A 62 8.76 -16.35 -4.35
CA ARG A 62 9.62 -15.78 -5.40
C ARG A 62 10.78 -14.96 -4.84
N LEU A 63 10.54 -14.13 -3.82
CA LEU A 63 11.58 -13.32 -3.19
C LEU A 63 12.60 -14.19 -2.43
N LEU A 64 12.14 -15.23 -1.74
CA LEU A 64 13.00 -16.17 -1.04
C LEU A 64 13.85 -16.99 -2.01
N ASP A 65 13.27 -17.47 -3.11
CA ASP A 65 13.98 -18.21 -4.18
C ASP A 65 15.02 -17.32 -4.88
N ALA A 66 14.79 -16.00 -4.94
CA ALA A 66 15.74 -15.01 -5.43
C ALA A 66 16.85 -14.64 -4.41
N GLY A 67 16.88 -15.29 -3.25
CA GLY A 67 17.94 -15.17 -2.25
C GLY A 67 17.66 -14.20 -1.11
N ALA A 68 16.46 -13.60 -1.03
CA ALA A 68 16.09 -12.77 0.11
C ALA A 68 16.00 -13.62 1.40
N VAL A 69 16.32 -13.01 2.54
CA VAL A 69 16.39 -13.65 3.85
C VAL A 69 15.27 -13.13 4.73
N LEU A 70 14.28 -13.99 5.02
CA LEU A 70 13.16 -13.61 5.90
C LEU A 70 13.66 -13.34 7.33
N VAL A 71 13.35 -12.16 7.87
CA VAL A 71 13.72 -11.77 9.24
C VAL A 71 12.50 -11.61 10.16
N GLY A 72 11.30 -11.60 9.62
CA GLY A 72 10.09 -11.52 10.44
C GLY A 72 8.82 -11.17 9.68
N LYS A 73 7.76 -11.00 10.49
CA LYS A 73 6.44 -10.53 10.05
C LYS A 73 6.21 -9.12 10.59
N ALA A 74 5.95 -8.18 9.67
CA ALA A 74 5.76 -6.76 9.98
C ALA A 74 4.41 -6.49 10.63
N ASN A 75 4.41 -5.57 11.61
CA ASN A 75 3.20 -5.07 12.23
C ASN A 75 2.28 -4.36 11.22
N LEU A 76 0.98 -4.40 11.51
CA LEU A 76 -0.07 -3.80 10.71
C LEU A 76 -1.29 -3.58 11.61
N PRO A 77 -2.19 -2.65 11.30
CA PRO A 77 -3.52 -2.60 11.93
C PRO A 77 -4.33 -3.86 11.62
N GLU A 78 -5.25 -4.18 12.52
CA GLU A 78 -6.08 -5.39 12.43
C GLU A 78 -6.69 -5.57 11.05
N PHE A 79 -6.43 -6.73 10.41
CA PHE A 79 -6.86 -7.10 9.06
C PHE A 79 -6.52 -6.07 7.98
N ALA A 80 -5.49 -5.26 8.19
CA ALA A 80 -5.09 -4.17 7.29
C ALA A 80 -6.19 -3.10 7.07
N TRP A 81 -7.21 -3.02 7.92
CA TRP A 81 -8.37 -2.15 7.72
C TRP A 81 -8.33 -0.86 8.56
N ASN A 82 -7.19 -0.19 8.54
CA ASN A 82 -6.99 1.12 9.18
C ASN A 82 -5.84 1.84 8.47
N VAL A 83 -5.95 3.16 8.29
CA VAL A 83 -4.98 3.97 7.54
C VAL A 83 -3.96 4.68 8.43
N THR A 84 -4.09 4.61 9.76
CA THR A 84 -3.19 5.27 10.72
C THR A 84 -2.14 4.33 11.31
N GLY A 85 -2.17 3.03 11.00
CA GLY A 85 -1.21 2.07 11.52
C GLY A 85 -1.46 1.59 12.95
N GLN A 86 -2.52 2.07 13.61
CA GLN A 86 -2.87 1.69 14.99
C GLN A 86 -3.28 0.22 15.08
N ASN A 87 -2.71 -0.51 16.05
CA ASN A 87 -3.11 -1.88 16.36
C ASN A 87 -3.25 -2.06 17.88
N PRO A 88 -4.46 -2.36 18.40
CA PRO A 88 -4.71 -2.50 19.83
C PRO A 88 -4.19 -3.82 20.41
N TRP A 89 -3.87 -4.82 19.57
CA TRP A 89 -3.47 -6.17 19.99
C TRP A 89 -1.95 -6.35 20.08
N TYR A 90 -1.21 -5.76 19.13
CA TYR A 90 0.23 -5.94 18.97
C TYR A 90 1.02 -4.64 19.14
N GLY A 91 0.36 -3.55 19.57
CA GLY A 91 0.97 -2.23 19.69
C GLY A 91 1.01 -1.50 18.34
N THR A 92 1.11 -0.18 18.40
CA THR A 92 1.17 0.69 17.23
C THR A 92 2.61 0.89 16.79
N ALA A 93 2.92 0.69 15.51
CA ALA A 93 4.24 0.97 14.99
C ALA A 93 4.57 2.47 15.12
N VAL A 94 5.76 2.80 15.60
CA VAL A 94 6.21 4.17 15.84
C VAL A 94 6.90 4.72 14.58
N ASN A 95 6.59 5.96 14.21
CA ASN A 95 7.24 6.62 13.08
C ASN A 95 8.66 7.09 13.46
N PRO A 96 9.72 6.53 12.84
CA PRO A 96 11.09 6.89 13.21
C PRO A 96 11.49 8.32 12.82
N LEU A 97 10.87 8.88 11.77
CA LEU A 97 11.18 10.22 11.27
C LEU A 97 10.38 11.32 11.98
N HIS A 98 9.17 10.99 12.39
CA HIS A 98 8.23 11.94 12.98
C HIS A 98 7.62 11.37 14.27
N PRO A 99 8.39 11.32 15.39
CA PRO A 99 7.88 10.82 16.67
C PRO A 99 6.59 11.52 17.09
N GLY A 100 5.60 10.74 17.57
CA GLY A 100 4.27 11.23 17.93
C GLY A 100 3.33 11.48 16.75
N ARG A 101 3.76 11.20 15.53
CA ARG A 101 2.93 11.21 14.33
C ARG A 101 2.71 9.78 13.83
N THR A 102 1.59 9.58 13.14
CA THR A 102 1.25 8.27 12.57
C THR A 102 2.32 7.76 11.59
N THR A 103 2.53 6.45 11.57
CA THR A 103 3.29 5.77 10.51
C THR A 103 2.52 5.68 9.19
N GLY A 104 1.23 6.04 9.20
CA GLY A 104 0.33 5.60 8.13
C GLY A 104 0.13 4.09 8.14
N GLY A 105 -0.83 3.62 7.35
CA GLY A 105 -1.18 2.20 7.29
C GLY A 105 -1.75 1.79 5.95
N SER A 106 -1.85 0.48 5.81
CA SER A 106 -1.74 -0.58 6.80
C SER A 106 -0.38 -1.31 6.81
N SER A 107 0.58 -1.05 5.91
CA SER A 107 1.94 -1.63 5.97
C SER A 107 2.86 -0.80 6.89
N SER A 108 2.35 -0.45 8.09
CA SER A 108 2.99 0.44 9.07
C SER A 108 4.33 -0.11 9.56
N GLY A 109 4.38 -1.39 9.94
CA GLY A 109 5.60 -2.03 10.41
C GLY A 109 6.67 -2.14 9.32
N ASN A 110 6.28 -2.36 8.05
CA ASN A 110 7.23 -2.37 6.94
C ASN A 110 7.90 -1.00 6.77
N ALA A 111 7.10 0.08 6.74
CA ALA A 111 7.61 1.43 6.56
C ALA A 111 8.50 1.87 7.74
N ALA A 112 8.06 1.62 8.98
CA ALA A 112 8.83 1.92 10.18
C ALA A 112 10.17 1.14 10.22
N ALA A 113 10.14 -0.16 9.91
CA ALA A 113 11.34 -1.00 9.90
C ALA A 113 12.35 -0.57 8.83
N LEU A 114 11.88 -0.21 7.63
CA LEU A 114 12.73 0.29 6.55
C LEU A 114 13.35 1.65 6.92
N ALA A 115 12.56 2.58 7.45
CA ALA A 115 13.03 3.89 7.88
C ALA A 115 14.03 3.82 9.04
N ALA A 116 13.89 2.82 9.92
CA ALA A 116 14.79 2.56 11.05
C ALA A 116 15.97 1.63 10.71
N ASP A 117 16.15 1.25 9.45
CA ASP A 117 17.22 0.33 8.97
C ASP A 117 17.21 -1.06 9.64
N LEU A 118 16.02 -1.55 10.02
CA LEU A 118 15.84 -2.88 10.62
C LEU A 118 15.75 -4.01 9.58
N CYS A 119 15.51 -3.66 8.32
CA CYS A 119 15.53 -4.58 7.18
C CYS A 119 15.86 -3.82 5.89
N ASP A 120 16.26 -4.56 4.84
CA ASP A 120 16.55 -4.00 3.53
C ASP A 120 15.31 -3.87 2.64
N LEU A 121 14.43 -4.87 2.72
CA LEU A 121 13.29 -5.07 1.83
C LEU A 121 12.02 -5.30 2.64
N GLY A 122 10.91 -4.78 2.15
CA GLY A 122 9.58 -4.98 2.70
C GLY A 122 8.62 -5.52 1.64
N LEU A 123 7.74 -6.46 2.00
CA LEU A 123 6.63 -6.88 1.17
C LEU A 123 5.32 -6.49 1.87
N GLY A 124 4.58 -5.56 1.26
CA GLY A 124 3.34 -5.01 1.79
C GLY A 124 2.11 -5.35 0.94
N THR A 125 0.96 -4.80 1.33
CA THR A 125 -0.31 -4.85 0.58
C THR A 125 -0.93 -3.47 0.49
N ASP A 126 -1.62 -3.18 -0.60
CA ASP A 126 -2.29 -1.89 -0.84
C ASP A 126 -3.67 -2.12 -1.48
N THR A 127 -4.72 -1.84 -0.71
CA THR A 127 -6.12 -1.95 -1.11
C THR A 127 -6.73 -0.57 -1.38
N GLY A 128 -6.23 0.47 -0.70
CA GLY A 128 -6.68 1.85 -0.85
C GLY A 128 -5.56 2.88 -0.75
N CYS A 129 -4.45 2.52 -0.05
CA CYS A 129 -3.31 3.41 0.17
C CYS A 129 -2.15 2.67 0.85
N SER A 130 -2.30 1.40 1.18
CA SER A 130 -1.62 0.75 2.31
C SER A 130 -0.15 0.37 2.10
N ILE A 131 0.45 0.63 0.95
CA ILE A 131 1.90 0.66 0.72
C ILE A 131 2.37 2.11 0.64
N ARG A 132 1.69 2.91 -0.19
CA ARG A 132 2.11 4.26 -0.55
C ARG A 132 1.99 5.24 0.61
N LEU A 133 0.89 5.17 1.38
CA LEU A 133 0.67 6.03 2.53
C LEU A 133 1.74 5.84 3.61
N PRO A 134 2.01 4.62 4.13
CA PRO A 134 3.07 4.46 5.13
C PRO A 134 4.47 4.76 4.56
N SER A 135 4.72 4.53 3.27
CA SER A 135 5.97 4.96 2.64
C SER A 135 6.11 6.49 2.68
N ALA A 136 5.05 7.24 2.40
CA ALA A 136 5.06 8.69 2.49
C ALA A 136 5.25 9.20 3.93
N CYS A 137 4.57 8.58 4.91
CA CYS A 137 4.69 8.95 6.32
C CYS A 137 6.09 8.72 6.90
N CYS A 138 6.78 7.68 6.44
CA CYS A 138 8.07 7.24 6.98
C CYS A 138 9.25 7.52 6.02
N GLY A 139 9.05 8.29 4.94
CA GLY A 139 10.13 8.69 4.02
C GLY A 139 10.77 7.53 3.25
N THR A 140 10.05 6.44 3.03
CA THR A 140 10.52 5.28 2.27
C THR A 140 9.94 5.26 0.86
N VAL A 141 10.32 4.25 0.07
CA VAL A 141 9.79 4.02 -1.28
C VAL A 141 8.86 2.82 -1.27
N GLY A 142 7.69 2.96 -1.88
CA GLY A 142 6.73 1.86 -1.96
C GLY A 142 5.97 1.85 -3.28
N LEU A 143 5.94 0.69 -3.93
CA LEU A 143 5.19 0.46 -5.16
C LEU A 143 3.92 -0.31 -4.87
N LYS A 144 2.77 0.29 -5.18
CA LYS A 144 1.54 -0.44 -5.43
C LYS A 144 1.53 -0.84 -6.92
N PRO A 145 1.80 -2.11 -7.28
CA PRO A 145 1.76 -2.52 -8.67
C PRO A 145 0.36 -2.35 -9.28
N SER A 146 0.25 -2.38 -10.59
CA SER A 146 -1.04 -2.46 -11.28
C SER A 146 -1.79 -3.71 -10.82
N TRP A 147 -3.11 -3.59 -10.69
CA TRP A 147 -3.94 -4.69 -10.18
C TRP A 147 -3.79 -5.95 -11.02
N GLY A 148 -3.58 -7.08 -10.35
CA GLY A 148 -3.38 -8.38 -10.99
C GLY A 148 -1.96 -8.67 -11.49
N SER A 149 -1.00 -7.73 -11.39
CA SER A 149 0.39 -7.97 -11.85
C SER A 149 1.20 -8.85 -10.88
N VAL A 150 0.85 -8.87 -9.60
CA VAL A 150 1.43 -9.73 -8.56
C VAL A 150 0.31 -10.56 -7.92
N SER A 151 0.56 -11.84 -7.68
CA SER A 151 -0.41 -12.74 -7.05
C SER A 151 -0.75 -12.32 -5.63
N ILE A 152 -2.04 -12.35 -5.28
CA ILE A 152 -2.56 -12.16 -3.93
C ILE A 152 -2.89 -13.50 -3.22
N GLU A 153 -2.53 -14.63 -3.81
CA GLU A 153 -2.69 -15.95 -3.16
C GLU A 153 -1.89 -16.00 -1.86
N GLY A 154 -2.49 -16.53 -0.79
CA GLY A 154 -1.88 -16.57 0.54
C GLY A 154 -1.86 -15.21 1.26
N VAL A 155 -2.70 -14.27 0.85
CA VAL A 155 -2.95 -13.01 1.56
C VAL A 155 -4.33 -13.07 2.19
N PHE A 156 -4.49 -12.69 3.47
CA PHE A 156 -5.82 -12.51 4.03
C PHE A 156 -6.52 -11.38 3.26
N PRO A 157 -7.66 -11.65 2.60
CA PRO A 157 -8.28 -10.67 1.73
C PRO A 157 -8.95 -9.53 2.52
N LEU A 158 -8.82 -8.30 2.03
CA LEU A 158 -9.63 -7.19 2.49
C LEU A 158 -10.72 -6.87 1.45
N VAL A 159 -10.31 -6.49 0.24
CA VAL A 159 -11.20 -6.25 -0.91
C VAL A 159 -10.50 -6.82 -2.15
N PRO A 160 -10.73 -8.10 -2.50
CA PRO A 160 -10.01 -8.80 -3.57
C PRO A 160 -9.99 -8.08 -4.92
N THR A 161 -11.05 -7.33 -5.24
CA THR A 161 -11.14 -6.51 -6.45
C THR A 161 -10.15 -5.34 -6.45
N LEU A 162 -9.60 -4.95 -5.29
CA LEU A 162 -8.67 -3.83 -5.12
C LEU A 162 -7.32 -4.23 -4.53
N ASP A 163 -7.24 -5.39 -3.86
CA ASP A 163 -6.04 -5.84 -3.17
C ASP A 163 -4.86 -6.01 -4.13
N THR A 164 -3.70 -5.48 -3.74
CA THR A 164 -2.43 -5.66 -4.42
C THR A 164 -1.33 -5.99 -3.43
N VAL A 165 -0.36 -6.79 -3.84
CA VAL A 165 0.89 -7.06 -3.11
C VAL A 165 2.00 -6.28 -3.80
N GLY A 166 2.86 -5.61 -3.03
CA GLY A 166 3.93 -4.83 -3.64
C GLY A 166 5.14 -4.60 -2.75
N PRO A 167 6.28 -4.28 -3.39
CA PRO A 167 7.56 -4.06 -2.74
C PRO A 167 7.65 -2.68 -2.06
N MET A 168 8.40 -2.65 -0.96
CA MET A 168 8.81 -1.46 -0.23
C MET A 168 10.31 -1.53 0.07
N ALA A 169 11.02 -0.41 -0.01
CA ALA A 169 12.44 -0.32 0.28
C ALA A 169 12.84 1.13 0.61
N ARG A 170 14.13 1.39 0.79
CA ARG A 170 14.67 2.75 0.95
C ARG A 170 14.98 3.43 -0.39
N SER A 171 15.07 2.67 -1.48
CA SER A 171 15.41 3.20 -2.81
C SER A 171 14.43 2.71 -3.89
N VAL A 172 14.28 3.48 -4.97
CA VAL A 172 13.52 3.05 -6.15
C VAL A 172 14.20 1.87 -6.85
N ALA A 173 15.52 1.84 -6.85
CA ALA A 173 16.30 0.76 -7.44
C ALA A 173 15.99 -0.59 -6.77
N ASP A 174 15.91 -0.64 -5.44
CA ASP A 174 15.55 -1.86 -4.70
C ASP A 174 14.09 -2.27 -4.94
N VAL A 175 13.17 -1.30 -4.98
CA VAL A 175 11.75 -1.56 -5.32
C VAL A 175 11.62 -2.12 -6.74
N ALA A 176 12.34 -1.56 -7.71
CA ALA A 176 12.35 -2.05 -9.09
C ALA A 176 12.96 -3.46 -9.21
N LEU A 177 14.01 -3.75 -8.45
CA LEU A 177 14.61 -5.09 -8.37
C LEU A 177 13.64 -6.11 -7.77
N MET A 178 12.98 -5.78 -6.65
CA MET A 178 11.95 -6.65 -6.08
C MET A 178 10.78 -6.87 -7.05
N TRP A 179 10.31 -5.80 -7.70
CA TRP A 179 9.24 -5.90 -8.69
C TRP A 179 9.62 -6.82 -9.85
N SER A 180 10.87 -6.76 -10.33
CA SER A 180 11.33 -7.64 -11.41
C SER A 180 11.28 -9.11 -11.01
N VAL A 181 11.63 -9.43 -9.76
CA VAL A 181 11.52 -10.80 -9.21
C VAL A 181 10.05 -11.22 -9.05
N LEU A 182 9.21 -10.34 -8.54
CA LEU A 182 7.78 -10.62 -8.31
C LEU A 182 7.01 -10.88 -9.60
N THR A 183 7.37 -10.18 -10.69
CA THR A 183 6.63 -10.23 -11.96
C THR A 183 7.31 -11.06 -13.05
N ASP A 184 8.56 -11.47 -12.83
CA ASP A 184 9.42 -12.13 -13.84
C ASP A 184 9.63 -11.26 -15.09
N LYS A 185 9.70 -9.92 -14.88
CA LYS A 185 9.97 -8.94 -15.93
C LYS A 185 11.27 -8.20 -15.63
N PRO A 186 12.02 -7.76 -16.66
CA PRO A 186 13.21 -6.94 -16.42
C PRO A 186 12.84 -5.60 -15.80
N ALA A 187 13.64 -5.13 -14.84
CA ALA A 187 13.52 -3.77 -14.32
C ALA A 187 13.69 -2.75 -15.47
N PRO A 188 12.83 -1.72 -15.56
CA PRO A 188 12.93 -0.75 -16.64
C PRO A 188 14.18 0.12 -16.49
N ALA A 189 14.70 0.63 -17.62
CA ALA A 189 15.74 1.66 -17.58
C ALA A 189 15.15 3.00 -17.10
N PRO A 190 15.93 3.86 -16.42
CA PRO A 190 15.52 5.20 -16.03
C PRO A 190 15.06 6.00 -17.26
N ARG A 191 13.86 6.57 -17.21
CA ARG A 191 13.33 7.35 -18.34
C ARG A 191 12.22 8.28 -17.90
N LEU A 192 12.43 9.58 -18.07
CA LEU A 192 11.44 10.63 -17.90
C LEU A 192 11.43 11.61 -19.08
N ALA A 193 12.56 11.80 -19.74
CA ALA A 193 12.71 12.72 -20.87
C ALA A 193 11.68 12.45 -22.00
N GLY A 194 11.05 13.53 -22.45
CA GLY A 194 10.03 13.50 -23.49
C GLY A 194 8.65 13.03 -23.05
N ARG A 195 8.46 12.75 -21.75
CA ARG A 195 7.15 12.37 -21.18
C ARG A 195 6.31 13.61 -20.89
N THR A 196 4.99 13.48 -21.07
CA THR A 196 4.01 14.43 -20.55
C THR A 196 3.55 13.95 -19.16
N VAL A 197 3.74 14.78 -18.16
CA VAL A 197 3.40 14.52 -16.76
C VAL A 197 2.21 15.38 -16.36
N GLY A 198 1.11 14.76 -15.97
CA GLY A 198 -0.09 15.44 -15.47
C GLY A 198 0.04 15.75 -13.97
N LEU A 199 0.03 17.03 -13.60
CA LEU A 199 0.04 17.47 -12.20
C LEU A 199 -1.39 17.45 -11.64
N LEU A 200 -1.61 16.67 -10.58
CA LEU A 200 -2.87 16.60 -9.84
C LEU A 200 -2.74 17.36 -8.53
N THR A 201 -3.30 18.57 -8.46
CA THR A 201 -3.40 19.36 -7.22
C THR A 201 -4.70 19.04 -6.44
N ARG A 202 -5.66 18.38 -7.08
CA ARG A 202 -6.89 17.87 -6.46
C ARG A 202 -6.99 16.37 -6.66
N PRO A 203 -7.28 15.61 -5.58
CA PRO A 203 -7.49 14.18 -5.73
C PRO A 203 -8.77 13.91 -6.53
N PRO A 204 -8.78 12.89 -7.41
CA PRO A 204 -10.02 12.42 -8.01
C PRO A 204 -10.96 11.93 -6.92
N THR A 205 -12.23 12.30 -6.96
CA THR A 205 -13.22 11.76 -6.01
C THR A 205 -13.53 10.30 -6.33
N VAL A 206 -14.17 9.62 -5.40
CA VAL A 206 -14.52 8.20 -5.54
C VAL A 206 -16.04 8.00 -5.71
N GLY A 207 -16.73 9.05 -6.14
CA GLY A 207 -18.15 9.07 -6.41
C GLY A 207 -19.02 9.13 -5.15
N ASP A 208 -18.44 9.50 -4.00
CA ASP A 208 -19.11 9.59 -2.70
C ASP A 208 -19.55 11.00 -2.33
N GLY A 209 -19.35 11.95 -3.25
CA GLY A 209 -19.65 13.38 -3.03
C GLY A 209 -18.64 14.10 -2.13
N SER A 210 -17.56 13.44 -1.73
CA SER A 210 -16.48 14.10 -1.00
C SER A 210 -15.76 15.12 -1.89
N ALA A 211 -15.33 16.24 -1.30
CA ALA A 211 -14.51 17.25 -1.95
C ALA A 211 -13.24 17.47 -1.12
N PRO A 212 -12.26 16.54 -1.22
CA PRO A 212 -11.01 16.69 -0.47
C PRO A 212 -10.33 18.01 -0.85
N PRO A 213 -9.58 18.63 0.08
CA PRO A 213 -8.92 19.89 -0.18
C PRO A 213 -7.87 19.74 -1.28
N GLU A 214 -7.66 20.83 -2.01
CA GLU A 214 -6.53 20.97 -2.90
C GLU A 214 -5.23 20.94 -2.12
N SER A 215 -4.19 20.34 -2.70
CA SER A 215 -2.84 20.37 -2.15
C SER A 215 -1.84 20.73 -3.25
N LEU A 216 -1.07 21.76 -3.02
CA LEU A 216 0.01 22.21 -3.90
C LEU A 216 1.34 21.54 -3.57
N ALA A 217 1.38 20.59 -2.63
CA ALA A 217 2.61 19.92 -2.23
C ALA A 217 3.35 19.23 -3.39
N ALA A 218 2.64 18.85 -4.46
CA ALA A 218 3.28 18.27 -5.65
C ALA A 218 4.01 19.31 -6.52
N GLU A 219 3.80 20.61 -6.34
CA GLU A 219 4.45 21.65 -7.14
C GLU A 219 5.96 21.75 -6.87
N GLU A 220 6.40 21.29 -5.70
CA GLU A 220 7.82 21.30 -5.35
C GLU A 220 8.68 20.40 -6.26
N TRP A 221 8.07 19.39 -6.92
CA TRP A 221 8.79 18.47 -7.82
C TRP A 221 8.78 18.89 -9.28
N ILE A 222 8.03 19.95 -9.67
CA ILE A 222 7.91 20.39 -11.08
C ILE A 222 9.30 20.65 -11.66
N GLY A 223 10.14 21.43 -10.98
CA GLY A 223 11.49 21.73 -11.43
C GLY A 223 12.34 20.48 -11.69
N SER A 224 12.36 19.55 -10.75
CA SER A 224 13.11 18.29 -10.90
C SER A 224 12.59 17.42 -12.06
N LEU A 225 11.26 17.40 -12.30
CA LEU A 225 10.68 16.69 -13.42
C LEU A 225 11.07 17.33 -14.76
N GLU A 226 11.03 18.66 -14.85
CA GLU A 226 11.38 19.41 -16.06
C GLU A 226 12.89 19.37 -16.35
N ASP A 227 13.75 19.43 -15.33
CA ASP A 227 15.20 19.26 -15.47
C ASP A 227 15.58 17.88 -16.04
N LEU A 228 14.76 16.84 -15.75
CA LEU A 228 14.89 15.51 -16.34
C LEU A 228 14.22 15.39 -17.72
N GLY A 229 13.76 16.50 -18.30
CA GLY A 229 13.22 16.58 -19.67
C GLY A 229 11.75 16.19 -19.82
N ALA A 230 10.98 16.15 -18.73
CA ALA A 230 9.53 16.00 -18.81
C ALA A 230 8.84 17.33 -19.14
N ARG A 231 7.62 17.24 -19.66
CA ARG A 231 6.71 18.37 -19.82
C ARG A 231 5.59 18.24 -18.79
N VAL A 232 5.58 19.11 -17.77
CA VAL A 232 4.53 19.10 -16.74
C VAL A 232 3.35 19.95 -17.19
N VAL A 233 2.13 19.42 -17.02
CA VAL A 233 0.87 20.09 -17.37
C VAL A 233 -0.16 19.88 -16.25
N PRO A 234 -1.06 20.86 -15.99
CA PRO A 234 -2.20 20.63 -15.12
C PRO A 234 -3.06 19.47 -15.66
N ALA A 235 -3.54 18.62 -14.77
CA ALA A 235 -4.35 17.48 -15.16
C ALA A 235 -5.48 17.22 -14.16
N THR A 236 -6.50 16.51 -14.63
CA THR A 236 -7.61 16.00 -13.83
C THR A 236 -7.94 14.58 -14.28
N ILE A 237 -8.57 13.82 -13.39
CA ILE A 237 -9.09 12.49 -13.70
C ILE A 237 -10.61 12.56 -13.50
N PRO A 238 -11.44 12.09 -14.47
CA PRO A 238 -12.88 12.08 -14.33
C PRO A 238 -13.32 11.23 -13.13
N GLU A 239 -14.43 11.61 -12.51
CA GLU A 239 -15.01 10.88 -11.39
C GLU A 239 -15.75 9.62 -11.87
N PRO A 240 -15.87 8.59 -11.01
CA PRO A 240 -16.74 7.45 -11.29
C PRO A 240 -18.21 7.88 -11.24
N GLU A 241 -19.07 7.23 -12.01
CA GLU A 241 -20.48 7.58 -12.14
C GLU A 241 -21.33 7.25 -10.90
N ALA A 242 -20.78 6.54 -9.92
CA ALA A 242 -21.46 6.22 -8.66
C ALA A 242 -20.45 6.03 -7.53
N ASN A 243 -20.96 6.12 -6.30
CA ASN A 243 -20.19 5.84 -5.08
C ASN A 243 -19.60 4.43 -5.11
N THR A 244 -18.29 4.32 -4.88
CA THR A 244 -17.56 3.05 -4.90
C THR A 244 -17.37 2.42 -3.52
N TRP A 245 -17.76 3.08 -2.42
CA TRP A 245 -17.68 2.53 -1.06
C TRP A 245 -18.56 1.28 -0.84
N PRO A 246 -19.77 1.17 -1.40
CA PRO A 246 -20.59 -0.02 -1.25
C PRO A 246 -19.89 -1.32 -1.69
N LEU A 247 -19.13 -1.29 -2.78
CA LEU A 247 -18.29 -2.42 -3.21
C LEU A 247 -17.25 -2.78 -2.16
N PHE A 248 -16.54 -1.79 -1.61
CA PHE A 248 -15.51 -2.00 -0.60
C PHE A 248 -16.09 -2.70 0.64
N PHE A 249 -17.17 -2.17 1.19
CA PHE A 249 -17.84 -2.75 2.36
C PHE A 249 -18.38 -4.15 2.08
N HIS A 250 -18.97 -4.36 0.91
CA HIS A 250 -19.51 -5.67 0.51
C HIS A 250 -18.42 -6.75 0.49
N GLU A 251 -17.30 -6.49 -0.16
CA GLU A 251 -16.20 -7.45 -0.24
C GLU A 251 -15.53 -7.67 1.11
N ALA A 252 -15.29 -6.60 1.88
CA ALA A 252 -14.74 -6.71 3.22
C ALA A 252 -15.64 -7.55 4.15
N ALA A 253 -16.98 -7.38 4.11
CA ALA A 253 -17.91 -8.22 4.87
C ALA A 253 -17.79 -9.70 4.46
N ARG A 254 -17.63 -9.98 3.17
CA ARG A 254 -17.45 -11.38 2.68
C ARG A 254 -16.12 -11.97 3.14
N SER A 255 -15.05 -11.20 3.13
CA SER A 255 -13.74 -11.62 3.61
C SER A 255 -13.76 -12.05 5.10
N HIS A 256 -14.64 -11.43 5.88
CA HIS A 256 -14.81 -11.71 7.31
C HIS A 256 -15.96 -12.68 7.64
N ALA A 257 -16.69 -13.22 6.64
CA ALA A 257 -17.89 -14.02 6.87
C ALA A 257 -17.68 -15.29 7.74
N ALA A 258 -16.46 -15.82 7.77
CA ALA A 258 -16.12 -16.98 8.61
C ALA A 258 -16.04 -16.66 10.11
N THR A 259 -15.85 -15.39 10.48
CA THR A 259 -15.64 -14.97 11.87
C THR A 259 -16.63 -13.90 12.34
N PHE A 260 -17.24 -13.14 11.44
CA PHE A 260 -18.21 -12.10 11.78
C PHE A 260 -19.61 -12.48 11.27
N PRO A 261 -20.71 -12.34 12.07
CA PRO A 261 -20.75 -11.72 13.39
C PRO A 261 -20.45 -12.67 14.57
N ALA A 262 -20.21 -13.96 14.33
CA ALA A 262 -20.12 -14.98 15.39
C ALA A 262 -19.04 -14.70 16.45
N ARG A 263 -17.96 -14.00 16.08
CA ARG A 263 -16.83 -13.62 16.95
C ARG A 263 -16.65 -12.10 17.04
N ALA A 264 -17.75 -11.33 16.93
CA ALA A 264 -17.70 -9.86 16.87
C ALA A 264 -16.97 -9.23 18.06
N ASP A 265 -17.08 -9.81 19.26
CA ASP A 265 -16.43 -9.32 20.48
C ASP A 265 -14.89 -9.50 20.48
N GLU A 266 -14.36 -10.30 19.55
CA GLU A 266 -12.93 -10.50 19.42
C GLU A 266 -12.26 -9.53 18.43
N TYR A 267 -13.04 -8.74 17.71
CA TYR A 267 -12.55 -7.66 16.87
C TYR A 267 -12.27 -6.39 17.66
N SER A 268 -11.34 -5.56 17.18
CA SER A 268 -11.21 -4.19 17.67
C SER A 268 -12.47 -3.38 17.37
N ASP A 269 -12.73 -2.37 18.19
CA ASP A 269 -13.89 -1.51 18.00
C ASP A 269 -13.91 -0.85 16.61
N ASN A 270 -12.74 -0.45 16.10
CA ASN A 270 -12.60 0.16 14.79
C ASN A 270 -13.03 -0.80 13.66
N VAL A 271 -12.55 -2.04 13.64
CA VAL A 271 -12.91 -3.03 12.60
C VAL A 271 -14.34 -3.52 12.78
N ARG A 272 -14.77 -3.76 14.02
CA ARG A 272 -16.15 -4.16 14.33
C ARG A 272 -17.17 -3.16 13.83
N THR A 273 -16.99 -1.87 14.12
CA THR A 273 -17.87 -0.79 13.64
C THR A 273 -17.98 -0.79 12.12
N LYS A 274 -16.86 -0.95 11.42
CA LYS A 274 -16.85 -1.01 9.95
C LYS A 274 -17.58 -2.25 9.42
N LEU A 275 -17.43 -3.41 10.07
CA LEU A 275 -18.15 -4.64 9.69
C LEU A 275 -19.65 -4.53 9.95
N GLU A 276 -20.07 -3.88 11.03
CA GLU A 276 -21.48 -3.60 11.32
C GLU A 276 -22.13 -2.69 10.27
N LEU A 277 -21.37 -1.67 9.79
CA LEU A 277 -21.80 -0.83 8.66
C LEU A 277 -21.88 -1.64 7.36
N ALA A 278 -20.89 -2.49 7.12
CA ALA A 278 -20.84 -3.34 5.93
C ALA A 278 -22.03 -4.32 5.80
N GLN A 279 -22.61 -4.76 6.92
CA GLN A 279 -23.83 -5.60 6.91
C GLN A 279 -25.08 -4.84 6.42
N LYS A 280 -25.06 -3.52 6.37
CA LYS A 280 -26.22 -2.65 6.05
C LYS A 280 -26.19 -2.12 4.63
N VAL A 281 -25.17 -2.47 3.84
CA VAL A 281 -25.01 -1.93 2.48
C VAL A 281 -26.09 -2.49 1.56
N ASP A 282 -26.71 -1.59 0.79
CA ASP A 282 -27.77 -1.97 -0.16
C ASP A 282 -27.20 -2.74 -1.37
N PRO A 283 -27.76 -3.89 -1.76
CA PRO A 283 -27.29 -4.67 -2.90
C PRO A 283 -27.38 -3.92 -4.24
N GLY A 284 -28.32 -2.98 -4.39
CA GLY A 284 -28.44 -2.15 -5.59
C GLY A 284 -27.29 -1.15 -5.70
N GLU A 285 -26.87 -0.55 -4.57
CA GLU A 285 -25.69 0.33 -4.50
C GLU A 285 -24.41 -0.47 -4.77
N VAL A 286 -24.28 -1.68 -4.26
CA VAL A 286 -23.15 -2.58 -4.56
C VAL A 286 -23.08 -2.84 -6.07
N ALA A 287 -24.19 -3.20 -6.70
CA ALA A 287 -24.22 -3.44 -8.14
C ALA A 287 -23.90 -2.18 -8.95
N ALA A 288 -24.33 -1.00 -8.50
CA ALA A 288 -24.01 0.28 -9.13
C ALA A 288 -22.51 0.59 -9.00
N ALA A 289 -21.91 0.35 -7.82
CA ALA A 289 -20.49 0.54 -7.56
C ALA A 289 -19.59 -0.34 -8.46
N TYR A 290 -19.94 -1.62 -8.65
CA TYR A 290 -19.22 -2.50 -9.58
C TYR A 290 -19.30 -2.00 -11.03
N ARG A 291 -20.49 -1.59 -11.50
CA ARG A 291 -20.63 -1.04 -12.85
C ARG A 291 -19.83 0.26 -13.05
N ALA A 292 -19.84 1.14 -12.04
CA ALA A 292 -19.06 2.37 -12.08
C ALA A 292 -17.55 2.08 -12.12
N LEU A 293 -17.08 1.13 -11.30
CA LEU A 293 -15.69 0.69 -11.30
C LEU A 293 -15.26 0.13 -12.67
N GLU A 294 -16.07 -0.74 -13.26
CA GLU A 294 -15.80 -1.34 -14.57
C GLU A 294 -15.67 -0.28 -15.67
N ARG A 295 -16.55 0.73 -15.66
CA ARG A 295 -16.47 1.84 -16.60
C ARG A 295 -15.25 2.73 -16.33
N TRP A 296 -14.98 3.06 -15.07
CA TRP A 296 -13.86 3.90 -14.69
C TRP A 296 -12.50 3.28 -15.04
N ARG A 297 -12.37 1.97 -14.93
CA ARG A 297 -11.16 1.23 -15.34
C ARG A 297 -10.89 1.26 -16.84
N ARG A 298 -11.85 1.67 -17.66
CA ARG A 298 -11.67 1.90 -19.11
C ARG A 298 -11.20 3.30 -19.44
N TYR A 299 -11.04 4.15 -18.43
CA TYR A 299 -10.49 5.49 -18.66
C TYR A 299 -9.04 5.39 -19.15
N GLU A 300 -8.78 6.02 -20.30
CA GLU A 300 -7.46 6.13 -20.90
C GLU A 300 -6.92 7.53 -20.62
N PRO A 301 -5.73 7.66 -19.98
CA PRO A 301 -5.13 8.94 -19.69
C PRO A 301 -4.62 9.62 -20.97
N ASP A 302 -4.71 10.94 -21.00
CA ASP A 302 -4.17 11.82 -22.05
C ASP A 302 -2.72 12.25 -21.79
N VAL A 303 -2.13 11.78 -20.71
CA VAL A 303 -0.72 12.00 -20.30
C VAL A 303 -0.02 10.67 -20.09
N ASP A 304 1.32 10.67 -20.11
CA ASP A 304 2.10 9.44 -19.92
C ASP A 304 2.05 8.92 -18.48
N LEU A 305 2.03 9.83 -17.49
CA LEU A 305 1.90 9.55 -16.06
C LEU A 305 1.35 10.78 -15.35
N TYR A 306 0.84 10.54 -14.15
CA TYR A 306 0.42 11.61 -13.25
C TYR A 306 1.38 11.73 -12.06
N VAL A 307 1.47 12.94 -11.52
CA VAL A 307 2.15 13.25 -10.27
C VAL A 307 1.18 13.93 -9.31
N SER A 308 1.23 13.54 -8.05
CA SER A 308 0.47 14.13 -6.96
C SER A 308 1.23 13.99 -5.64
N PRO A 309 0.85 14.68 -4.56
CA PRO A 309 1.27 14.24 -3.23
C PRO A 309 0.61 12.88 -2.90
N CYS A 310 1.26 12.08 -2.05
CA CYS A 310 0.60 10.95 -1.40
C CYS A 310 -0.37 11.46 -0.33
N ILE A 311 0.06 12.46 0.43
CA ILE A 311 -0.64 13.04 1.57
C ILE A 311 -0.85 14.52 1.31
N GLY A 312 -2.12 14.94 1.26
CA GLY A 312 -2.52 16.33 1.02
C GLY A 312 -2.84 17.13 2.28
N ILE A 313 -2.64 16.56 3.46
CA ILE A 313 -2.86 17.16 4.78
C ILE A 313 -1.61 17.00 5.64
N ASP A 314 -1.55 17.70 6.76
CA ASP A 314 -0.49 17.46 7.76
C ASP A 314 -0.58 16.03 8.32
N LEU A 315 0.56 15.44 8.68
CA LEU A 315 0.61 14.12 9.31
C LEU A 315 -0.19 14.14 10.61
N PRO A 316 -1.24 13.31 10.74
CA PRO A 316 -2.02 13.22 11.97
C PRO A 316 -1.17 12.74 13.16
N PRO A 317 -1.58 13.07 14.41
CA PRO A 317 -1.03 12.44 15.62
C PRO A 317 -1.18 10.91 15.57
N GLU A 318 -0.30 10.18 16.26
CA GLU A 318 -0.33 8.70 16.30
C GLU A 318 -1.58 8.14 16.99
N ASP A 319 -2.23 8.92 17.85
CA ASP A 319 -3.43 8.59 18.62
C ASP A 319 -4.73 9.18 18.03
N CYS A 320 -4.68 9.71 16.80
CA CYS A 320 -5.85 10.29 16.13
C CYS A 320 -6.99 9.28 15.93
N ASP A 321 -8.24 9.77 15.84
CA ASP A 321 -9.37 8.94 15.41
C ASP A 321 -9.26 8.65 13.89
N GLU A 322 -9.06 7.38 13.57
CA GLU A 322 -8.92 6.95 12.17
C GLU A 322 -10.16 7.25 11.33
N LEU A 323 -11.36 7.14 11.90
CA LEU A 323 -12.60 7.36 11.17
C LEU A 323 -12.76 8.83 10.74
N GLU A 324 -12.20 9.77 11.51
CA GLU A 324 -12.22 11.20 11.17
C GLU A 324 -11.21 11.55 10.07
N VAL A 325 -10.01 10.95 10.08
CA VAL A 325 -8.93 11.35 9.18
C VAL A 325 -8.85 10.53 7.88
N ARG A 326 -9.42 9.32 7.84
CA ARG A 326 -9.20 8.32 6.80
C ARG A 326 -9.48 8.80 5.37
N VAL A 327 -10.54 9.59 5.17
CA VAL A 327 -10.94 10.07 3.83
C VAL A 327 -9.91 11.07 3.31
N ALA A 328 -9.61 12.11 4.07
CA ALA A 328 -8.64 13.14 3.67
C ALA A 328 -7.21 12.56 3.57
N PHE A 329 -6.85 11.65 4.48
CA PHE A 329 -5.51 11.05 4.56
C PHE A 329 -5.21 10.08 3.41
N SER A 330 -6.23 9.48 2.79
CA SER A 330 -6.07 8.57 1.65
C SER A 330 -6.57 9.14 0.31
N ALA A 331 -6.99 10.39 0.28
CA ALA A 331 -7.68 10.99 -0.87
C ALA A 331 -6.91 10.91 -2.18
N PHE A 332 -5.61 11.22 -2.16
CA PHE A 332 -4.75 11.14 -3.35
C PHE A 332 -4.34 9.73 -3.75
N LEU A 333 -4.61 8.71 -2.93
CA LEU A 333 -4.11 7.35 -3.11
C LEU A 333 -5.20 6.37 -3.58
N ARG A 334 -6.37 6.39 -2.92
CA ARG A 334 -7.45 5.44 -3.14
C ARG A 334 -8.00 5.40 -4.58
N PRO A 335 -8.14 6.52 -5.30
CA PRO A 335 -8.61 6.50 -6.69
C PRO A 335 -7.82 5.55 -7.60
N PHE A 336 -6.51 5.43 -7.37
CA PHE A 336 -5.63 4.58 -8.19
C PHE A 336 -5.69 3.09 -7.86
N ASN A 337 -6.25 2.72 -6.69
CA ASN A 337 -6.64 1.34 -6.44
C ASN A 337 -7.89 0.98 -7.25
N LEU A 338 -8.85 1.87 -7.29
CA LEU A 338 -10.09 1.70 -8.04
C LEU A 338 -9.81 1.60 -9.55
N LEU A 339 -8.98 2.50 -10.09
CA LEU A 339 -8.52 2.44 -11.49
C LEU A 339 -7.65 1.20 -11.79
N GLY A 340 -7.10 0.55 -10.76
CA GLY A 340 -6.20 -0.59 -10.92
C GLY A 340 -4.79 -0.21 -11.42
N TRP A 341 -4.45 1.09 -11.44
CA TRP A 341 -3.19 1.60 -11.95
C TRP A 341 -2.03 1.40 -10.96
N ALA A 342 -0.80 1.36 -11.48
CA ALA A 342 0.40 1.40 -10.66
C ALA A 342 0.55 2.75 -9.95
N GLY A 343 1.08 2.72 -8.73
CA GLY A 343 1.41 3.93 -7.96
C GLY A 343 2.71 3.74 -7.19
N LEU A 344 3.70 4.59 -7.43
CA LEU A 344 4.98 4.61 -6.74
C LEU A 344 5.04 5.82 -5.82
N ALA A 345 5.22 5.58 -4.52
CA ALA A 345 5.52 6.62 -3.53
C ALA A 345 7.04 6.74 -3.34
N ILE A 346 7.55 7.95 -3.38
CA ILE A 346 8.94 8.32 -3.05
C ILE A 346 8.84 9.43 -2.01
N GLY A 347 8.90 9.07 -0.72
CA GLY A 347 8.43 10.01 0.30
C GLY A 347 7.00 10.48 -0.01
N ASN A 348 6.72 11.78 0.08
CA ASN A 348 5.37 12.30 -0.21
C ASN A 348 5.05 12.47 -1.71
N LEU A 349 6.01 12.27 -2.61
CA LEU A 349 5.76 12.26 -4.06
C LEU A 349 5.07 10.96 -4.47
N GLN A 350 3.97 11.04 -5.22
CA GLN A 350 3.34 9.90 -5.88
C GLN A 350 3.44 10.02 -7.40
N LEU A 351 3.96 8.98 -8.05
CA LEU A 351 3.92 8.77 -9.50
C LEU A 351 2.87 7.72 -9.83
N VAL A 352 2.00 7.98 -10.79
CA VAL A 352 0.87 7.09 -11.13
C VAL A 352 0.74 6.92 -12.64
N ALA A 353 0.57 5.68 -13.09
CA ALA A 353 0.30 5.35 -14.49
C ALA A 353 -0.45 3.99 -14.59
N PRO A 354 -1.07 3.66 -15.73
CA PRO A 354 -1.69 2.35 -15.93
C PRO A 354 -0.73 1.16 -15.81
N ARG A 355 0.59 1.37 -16.02
CA ARG A 355 1.61 0.31 -16.09
C ARG A 355 2.74 0.55 -15.10
N ASP A 356 3.20 -0.52 -14.45
CA ASP A 356 4.28 -0.53 -13.47
C ASP A 356 5.58 0.04 -14.04
N GLU A 357 5.93 -0.37 -15.27
CA GLU A 357 7.19 0.00 -15.92
C GLU A 357 7.34 1.51 -16.10
N VAL A 358 6.21 2.23 -16.29
CA VAL A 358 6.20 3.68 -16.49
C VAL A 358 6.57 4.41 -15.19
N VAL A 359 5.91 4.05 -14.08
CA VAL A 359 6.18 4.69 -12.77
C VAL A 359 7.57 4.34 -12.24
N LEU A 360 8.03 3.09 -12.47
CA LEU A 360 9.37 2.67 -12.08
C LEU A 360 10.45 3.37 -12.91
N ALA A 361 10.29 3.49 -14.24
CA ALA A 361 11.24 4.20 -15.09
C ALA A 361 11.37 5.68 -14.72
N ALA A 362 10.24 6.33 -14.41
CA ALA A 362 10.21 7.71 -13.94
C ALA A 362 10.86 7.86 -12.55
N GLY A 363 10.54 6.98 -11.60
CA GLY A 363 11.13 6.98 -10.27
C GLY A 363 12.65 6.74 -10.28
N LEU A 364 13.13 5.81 -11.11
CA LEU A 364 14.57 5.57 -11.28
C LEU A 364 15.29 6.79 -11.90
N ALA A 365 14.62 7.53 -12.80
CA ALA A 365 15.19 8.77 -13.35
C ALA A 365 15.30 9.85 -12.27
N LEU A 366 14.29 10.01 -11.41
CA LEU A 366 14.31 10.93 -10.27
C LEU A 366 15.37 10.58 -9.22
N GLU A 367 15.63 9.30 -8.99
CA GLU A 367 16.64 8.85 -8.01
C GLU A 367 18.08 9.03 -8.53
N SER A 368 18.25 9.07 -9.86
CA SER A 368 19.57 9.13 -10.52
C SER A 368 20.03 10.55 -10.86
N GLY A 369 19.13 11.53 -10.88
CA GLY A 369 19.37 12.94 -11.19
C GLY A 369 19.53 13.77 -9.96
#